data_c96ff8e0713a0da1a507d93ffb966c31
#
_entry.id   c96ff8e0713a0da1a507d93ffb966c31
#
_cell.length_a   1.000
_cell.length_b   1.000
_cell.length_c   1.000
_cell.angle_alpha   90.00
_cell.angle_beta   90.00
_cell.angle_gamma   90.00
#
_symmetry.space_group_name_H-M   'P 1'
#
loop_
_entity.id
_entity.type
_entity.pdbx_description
1 polymer ?
#
loop_
_entity_poly.entity_id
_entity_poly.type
_entity_poly.pdbx_seq_one_letter_code
_entity_poly.pdbx_strand_id
1 'polypeptide(L)'
;MRARAILALPLVLAATALTPHAAAADAGVAALQVGLHARGLYKGPIDGISGPATAKAIRKLQARARIEVDGVVGPKTRRALGRFARHRLGSRPLATGKTGWDVASLQFQLAEHGFPSGAFDGIFGPRIEAAVKRFQEWADLEVDGIAGASTLAALAAPPPTIPFPLAWPLTAPVLGDLFGPRSDHWHSGVDFPAPSGTPVYAARSGQVVWAGWREGGWGFLVTVAHGRGERTMYAHLSRIDVRVGVWIGQGVKVGLVGASGHATGPHLHFEVRVRGAAVDPMRALPET
;
A
#
# COMPACT_ATOMS: atom_id res chain seq x y z
N MET A 1 35.52 -47.32 -46.21
CA MET A 1 34.16 -46.74 -45.95
C MET A 1 34.07 -46.42 -44.48
N ARG A 2 34.13 -45.16 -44.06
CA ARG A 2 33.98 -44.74 -42.66
C ARG A 2 32.61 -44.09 -42.48
N ALA A 3 31.71 -44.73 -41.72
CA ALA A 3 30.41 -44.19 -41.38
C ALA A 3 30.55 -43.04 -40.34
N ARG A 4 30.01 -41.86 -40.67
CA ARG A 4 29.89 -40.74 -39.75
C ARG A 4 28.58 -40.89 -38.98
N ALA A 5 28.69 -41.05 -37.66
CA ALA A 5 27.55 -40.98 -36.77
C ALA A 5 27.14 -39.50 -36.57
N ILE A 6 25.90 -39.18 -36.88
CA ILE A 6 25.28 -37.87 -36.60
C ILE A 6 24.68 -37.92 -35.19
N LEU A 7 25.28 -37.21 -34.23
CA LEU A 7 24.70 -37.01 -32.92
C LEU A 7 23.57 -35.96 -33.03
N ALA A 8 22.33 -36.39 -32.80
CA ALA A 8 21.20 -35.48 -32.64
C ALA A 8 21.18 -34.96 -31.21
N LEU A 9 21.36 -33.65 -31.00
CA LEU A 9 21.13 -32.98 -29.72
C LEU A 9 19.61 -32.82 -29.49
N PRO A 10 19.08 -33.17 -28.31
CA PRO A 10 17.69 -32.88 -28.00
C PRO A 10 17.50 -31.37 -27.73
N LEU A 11 16.61 -30.76 -28.49
CA LEU A 11 16.13 -29.41 -28.27
C LEU A 11 15.26 -29.40 -27.01
N VAL A 12 15.79 -28.91 -25.87
CA VAL A 12 15.01 -28.67 -24.67
C VAL A 12 14.23 -27.37 -24.89
N LEU A 13 12.94 -27.49 -25.21
CA LEU A 13 12.01 -26.37 -25.15
C LEU A 13 11.83 -25.98 -23.67
N ALA A 14 12.46 -24.89 -23.24
CA ALA A 14 12.14 -24.26 -21.98
C ALA A 14 10.73 -23.66 -22.10
N ALA A 15 9.75 -24.31 -21.48
CA ALA A 15 8.43 -23.72 -21.28
C ALA A 15 8.58 -22.53 -20.32
N THR A 16 8.60 -21.32 -20.86
CA THR A 16 8.42 -20.10 -20.06
C THR A 16 7.01 -20.14 -19.48
N ALA A 17 6.91 -20.52 -18.21
CA ALA A 17 5.68 -20.34 -17.46
C ALA A 17 5.35 -18.84 -17.47
N LEU A 18 4.31 -18.45 -18.23
CA LEU A 18 3.69 -17.15 -18.08
C LEU A 18 3.16 -17.08 -16.65
N THR A 19 3.87 -16.38 -15.78
CA THR A 19 3.29 -15.95 -14.50
C THR A 19 2.01 -15.17 -14.83
N PRO A 20 0.84 -15.53 -14.25
CA PRO A 20 -0.36 -14.77 -14.48
C PRO A 20 -0.07 -13.33 -14.05
N HIS A 21 -0.18 -12.40 -14.97
CA HIS A 21 -0.11 -10.97 -14.69
C HIS A 21 -1.19 -10.69 -13.63
N ALA A 22 -0.78 -10.38 -12.42
CA ALA A 22 -1.73 -9.96 -11.40
C ALA A 22 -2.53 -8.81 -12.00
N ALA A 23 -3.87 -8.95 -12.04
CA ALA A 23 -4.72 -7.93 -12.59
C ALA A 23 -4.39 -6.61 -11.87
N ALA A 24 -4.10 -5.56 -12.64
CA ALA A 24 -3.83 -4.25 -12.06
C ALA A 24 -5.05 -3.81 -11.22
N ALA A 25 -4.78 -3.26 -10.05
CA ALA A 25 -5.83 -2.74 -9.17
C ALA A 25 -6.59 -1.60 -9.88
N ASP A 26 -7.90 -1.59 -9.76
CA ASP A 26 -8.79 -0.58 -10.34
C ASP A 26 -9.51 0.20 -9.24
N ALA A 27 -9.34 1.52 -9.22
CA ALA A 27 -9.92 2.39 -8.20
C ALA A 27 -11.47 2.40 -8.22
N GLY A 28 -12.09 2.11 -9.36
CA GLY A 28 -13.55 1.95 -9.46
C GLY A 28 -14.01 0.62 -8.85
N VAL A 29 -13.22 -0.45 -9.00
CA VAL A 29 -13.47 -1.72 -8.31
C VAL A 29 -13.25 -1.55 -6.81
N ALA A 30 -12.21 -0.85 -6.37
CA ALA A 30 -12.01 -0.53 -4.96
C ALA A 30 -13.20 0.25 -4.38
N ALA A 31 -13.70 1.27 -5.08
CA ALA A 31 -14.89 2.01 -4.65
C ALA A 31 -16.16 1.13 -4.58
N LEU A 32 -16.31 0.16 -5.50
CA LEU A 32 -17.37 -0.85 -5.42
C LEU A 32 -17.24 -1.70 -4.15
N GLN A 33 -16.03 -2.18 -3.87
CA GLN A 33 -15.73 -2.95 -2.66
C GLN A 33 -16.04 -2.15 -1.39
N VAL A 34 -15.69 -0.84 -1.33
CA VAL A 34 -16.07 0.08 -0.25
C VAL A 34 -17.59 0.12 -0.09
N GLY A 35 -18.35 0.32 -1.18
CA GLY A 35 -19.80 0.36 -1.15
C GLY A 35 -20.45 -0.96 -0.69
N LEU A 36 -19.89 -2.09 -1.06
CA LEU A 36 -20.31 -3.43 -0.64
C LEU A 36 -19.92 -3.72 0.82
N HIS A 37 -18.74 -3.30 1.24
CA HIS A 37 -18.23 -3.42 2.61
C HIS A 37 -19.11 -2.62 3.60
N ALA A 38 -19.41 -1.36 3.27
CA ALA A 38 -20.31 -0.52 4.07
C ALA A 38 -21.72 -1.09 4.26
N ARG A 39 -22.13 -2.10 3.46
CA ARG A 39 -23.40 -2.84 3.58
C ARG A 39 -23.26 -4.20 4.24
N GLY A 40 -22.05 -4.56 4.70
CA GLY A 40 -21.77 -5.88 5.30
C GLY A 40 -21.84 -7.03 4.28
N LEU A 41 -21.74 -6.74 2.98
CA LEU A 41 -21.83 -7.73 1.91
C LEU A 41 -20.46 -8.24 1.46
N TYR A 42 -19.41 -7.45 1.65
CA TYR A 42 -18.02 -7.75 1.33
C TYR A 42 -17.16 -7.70 2.59
N LYS A 43 -16.31 -8.72 2.78
CA LYS A 43 -15.41 -8.84 3.94
C LYS A 43 -13.95 -9.05 3.52
N GLY A 44 -13.67 -9.07 2.21
CA GLY A 44 -12.31 -9.15 1.69
C GLY A 44 -11.58 -7.82 1.79
N PRO A 45 -10.30 -7.79 1.44
CA PRO A 45 -9.53 -6.56 1.34
C PRO A 45 -10.09 -5.66 0.24
N ILE A 46 -10.06 -4.35 0.45
CA ILE A 46 -10.39 -3.37 -0.59
C ILE A 46 -9.15 -3.19 -1.45
N ASP A 47 -8.98 -4.07 -2.42
CA ASP A 47 -7.77 -4.26 -3.23
C ASP A 47 -7.89 -3.79 -4.69
N GLY A 48 -9.08 -3.35 -5.09
CA GLY A 48 -9.33 -2.96 -6.48
C GLY A 48 -9.37 -4.13 -7.47
N ILE A 49 -9.40 -5.39 -7.00
CA ILE A 49 -9.41 -6.57 -7.86
C ILE A 49 -10.81 -7.17 -7.94
N SER A 50 -11.31 -7.33 -9.17
CA SER A 50 -12.61 -7.97 -9.41
C SER A 50 -12.49 -9.50 -9.37
N GLY A 51 -12.38 -10.04 -8.13
CA GLY A 51 -12.26 -11.47 -7.89
C GLY A 51 -13.58 -12.16 -7.50
N PRO A 52 -13.55 -13.48 -7.21
CA PRO A 52 -14.74 -14.28 -6.82
C PRO A 52 -15.47 -13.72 -5.59
N ALA A 53 -14.75 -13.17 -4.61
CA ALA A 53 -15.32 -12.57 -3.41
C ALA A 53 -16.14 -11.31 -3.76
N THR A 54 -15.63 -10.45 -4.64
CA THR A 54 -16.32 -9.25 -5.15
C THR A 54 -17.57 -9.67 -5.93
N ALA A 55 -17.45 -10.64 -6.85
CA ALA A 55 -18.60 -11.15 -7.62
C ALA A 55 -19.70 -11.75 -6.72
N LYS A 56 -19.32 -12.50 -5.68
CA LYS A 56 -20.26 -13.03 -4.68
C LYS A 56 -20.98 -11.92 -3.93
N ALA A 57 -20.26 -10.85 -3.57
CA ALA A 57 -20.85 -9.69 -2.87
C ALA A 57 -21.83 -8.90 -3.77
N ILE A 58 -21.50 -8.75 -5.07
CA ILE A 58 -22.41 -8.15 -6.06
C ILE A 58 -23.71 -8.92 -6.15
N ARG A 59 -23.67 -10.26 -6.32
CA ARG A 59 -24.86 -11.11 -6.38
C ARG A 59 -25.71 -10.98 -5.11
N LYS A 60 -25.08 -10.90 -3.92
CA LYS A 60 -25.81 -10.65 -2.67
C LYS A 60 -26.52 -9.28 -2.66
N LEU A 61 -25.87 -8.23 -3.18
CA LEU A 61 -26.49 -6.92 -3.33
C LEU A 61 -27.69 -6.98 -4.25
N GLN A 62 -27.56 -7.62 -5.40
CA GLN A 62 -28.60 -7.78 -6.42
C GLN A 62 -29.82 -8.53 -5.84
N ALA A 63 -29.58 -9.64 -5.15
CA ALA A 63 -30.65 -10.40 -4.49
C ALA A 63 -31.37 -9.57 -3.42
N ARG A 64 -30.65 -8.82 -2.56
CA ARG A 64 -31.25 -7.92 -1.57
C ARG A 64 -32.08 -6.79 -2.21
N ALA A 65 -31.61 -6.28 -3.35
CA ALA A 65 -32.27 -5.22 -4.08
C ALA A 65 -33.43 -5.72 -4.97
N ARG A 66 -33.68 -7.04 -5.01
CA ARG A 66 -34.69 -7.71 -5.84
C ARG A 66 -34.56 -7.34 -7.33
N ILE A 67 -33.31 -7.32 -7.82
CA ILE A 67 -32.98 -7.14 -9.24
C ILE A 67 -32.36 -8.42 -9.77
N GLU A 68 -32.14 -8.52 -11.07
CA GLU A 68 -31.48 -9.65 -11.71
C GLU A 68 -30.14 -9.96 -11.04
N VAL A 69 -29.86 -11.25 -10.77
CA VAL A 69 -28.67 -11.73 -10.05
C VAL A 69 -27.65 -12.28 -11.07
N ASP A 70 -27.08 -11.40 -11.87
CA ASP A 70 -26.10 -11.72 -12.92
C ASP A 70 -24.61 -11.56 -12.47
N GLY A 71 -24.38 -10.87 -11.34
CA GLY A 71 -23.04 -10.54 -10.84
C GLY A 71 -22.40 -9.37 -11.58
N VAL A 72 -23.13 -8.65 -12.45
CA VAL A 72 -22.63 -7.52 -13.25
C VAL A 72 -23.04 -6.19 -12.62
N VAL A 73 -22.12 -5.22 -12.60
CA VAL A 73 -22.39 -3.89 -12.04
C VAL A 73 -23.04 -2.97 -13.11
N GLY A 74 -24.28 -3.27 -13.46
CA GLY A 74 -25.11 -2.45 -14.34
C GLY A 74 -25.77 -1.26 -13.59
N PRO A 75 -26.58 -0.44 -14.32
CA PRO A 75 -27.23 0.73 -13.75
C PRO A 75 -28.13 0.43 -12.53
N LYS A 76 -28.85 -0.70 -12.57
CA LYS A 76 -29.72 -1.15 -11.44
C LYS A 76 -28.87 -1.51 -10.22
N THR A 77 -27.79 -2.26 -10.40
CA THR A 77 -26.84 -2.63 -9.34
C THR A 77 -26.16 -1.38 -8.74
N ARG A 78 -25.74 -0.43 -9.58
CA ARG A 78 -25.19 0.86 -9.10
C ARG A 78 -26.23 1.60 -8.24
N ARG A 79 -27.48 1.71 -8.70
CA ARG A 79 -28.55 2.37 -7.94
C ARG A 79 -28.76 1.71 -6.57
N ALA A 80 -28.64 0.40 -6.49
CA ALA A 80 -28.71 -0.35 -5.23
C ALA A 80 -27.57 -0.04 -4.25
N LEU A 81 -26.43 0.49 -4.72
CA LEU A 81 -25.34 0.99 -3.88
C LEU A 81 -25.64 2.35 -3.23
N GLY A 82 -26.76 3.02 -3.55
CA GLY A 82 -27.17 4.28 -2.94
C GLY A 82 -26.14 5.41 -3.11
N ARG A 83 -25.69 6.03 -1.99
CA ARG A 83 -24.70 7.12 -2.05
C ARG A 83 -23.39 6.74 -2.76
N PHE A 84 -22.98 5.50 -2.70
CA PHE A 84 -21.81 4.97 -3.40
C PHE A 84 -22.02 4.74 -4.89
N ALA A 85 -23.18 5.03 -5.45
CA ALA A 85 -23.44 4.98 -6.88
C ALA A 85 -23.29 6.35 -7.57
N ARG A 86 -23.29 7.40 -6.77
CA ARG A 86 -23.26 8.78 -7.25
C ARG A 86 -21.84 9.21 -7.57
N HIS A 87 -21.71 10.03 -8.60
CA HIS A 87 -20.48 10.68 -9.00
C HIS A 87 -19.31 9.71 -9.32
N ARG A 88 -18.88 9.73 -10.55
CA ARG A 88 -17.62 9.07 -10.95
C ARG A 88 -16.44 9.97 -10.57
N LEU A 89 -15.29 9.39 -10.31
CA LEU A 89 -14.07 10.14 -10.13
C LEU A 89 -13.83 11.06 -11.34
N GLY A 90 -13.44 12.31 -11.09
CA GLY A 90 -13.27 13.33 -12.13
C GLY A 90 -14.55 14.07 -12.56
N SER A 91 -15.75 13.66 -12.10
CA SER A 91 -17.00 14.37 -12.45
C SER A 91 -17.20 15.68 -11.70
N ARG A 92 -16.44 15.92 -10.64
CA ARG A 92 -16.44 17.15 -9.81
C ARG A 92 -15.15 17.25 -9.00
N PRO A 93 -14.73 18.45 -8.58
CA PRO A 93 -13.68 18.61 -7.58
C PRO A 93 -14.09 17.97 -6.24
N LEU A 94 -13.15 17.34 -5.55
CA LEU A 94 -13.36 16.70 -4.25
C LEU A 94 -12.68 17.48 -3.15
N ALA A 95 -13.44 17.81 -2.11
CA ALA A 95 -12.99 18.54 -0.93
C ALA A 95 -13.75 18.04 0.31
N THR A 96 -13.38 18.53 1.48
CA THR A 96 -14.02 18.22 2.77
C THR A 96 -15.55 18.33 2.68
N GLY A 97 -16.24 17.32 3.22
CA GLY A 97 -17.70 17.16 3.19
C GLY A 97 -18.25 16.40 1.98
N LYS A 98 -17.46 16.14 0.94
CA LYS A 98 -17.90 15.28 -0.17
C LYS A 98 -17.93 13.82 0.25
N THR A 99 -18.88 13.08 -0.30
CA THR A 99 -19.03 11.64 -0.04
C THR A 99 -19.42 10.91 -1.33
N GLY A 100 -19.03 9.65 -1.46
CA GLY A 100 -19.48 8.80 -2.55
C GLY A 100 -18.41 7.92 -3.16
N TRP A 101 -18.74 7.38 -4.33
CA TRP A 101 -17.85 6.52 -5.12
C TRP A 101 -16.55 7.22 -5.51
N ASP A 102 -16.65 8.47 -5.97
CA ASP A 102 -15.52 9.30 -6.36
C ASP A 102 -14.53 9.52 -5.21
N VAL A 103 -15.04 9.72 -3.99
CA VAL A 103 -14.19 9.84 -2.79
C VAL A 103 -13.52 8.52 -2.45
N ALA A 104 -14.25 7.39 -2.52
CA ALA A 104 -13.66 6.08 -2.27
C ALA A 104 -12.57 5.72 -3.30
N SER A 105 -12.78 6.05 -4.59
CA SER A 105 -11.77 5.89 -5.62
C SER A 105 -10.54 6.76 -5.35
N LEU A 106 -10.72 8.02 -4.93
CA LEU A 106 -9.62 8.91 -4.56
C LEU A 106 -8.82 8.38 -3.37
N GLN A 107 -9.50 7.88 -2.32
CA GLN A 107 -8.83 7.29 -1.15
C GLN A 107 -7.89 6.16 -1.56
N PHE A 108 -8.37 5.29 -2.45
CA PHE A 108 -7.60 4.16 -2.94
C PHE A 108 -6.39 4.62 -3.78
N GLN A 109 -6.58 5.54 -4.75
CA GLN A 109 -5.48 6.07 -5.55
C GLN A 109 -4.41 6.79 -4.72
N LEU A 110 -4.83 7.61 -3.74
CA LEU A 110 -3.88 8.23 -2.81
C LEU A 110 -3.05 7.20 -2.04
N ALA A 111 -3.68 6.11 -1.61
CA ALA A 111 -3.00 5.03 -0.90
C ALA A 111 -2.02 4.27 -1.80
N GLU A 112 -2.37 3.95 -3.04
CA GLU A 112 -1.47 3.38 -4.05
C GLU A 112 -0.26 4.26 -4.32
N HIS A 113 -0.43 5.60 -4.30
CA HIS A 113 0.65 6.57 -4.44
C HIS A 113 1.45 6.80 -3.15
N GLY A 114 1.16 6.05 -2.08
CA GLY A 114 1.89 6.13 -0.82
C GLY A 114 1.40 7.22 0.14
N PHE A 115 0.21 7.76 -0.07
CA PHE A 115 -0.42 8.76 0.78
C PHE A 115 -1.74 8.28 1.39
N PRO A 116 -1.74 7.16 2.15
CA PRO A 116 -2.97 6.63 2.73
C PRO A 116 -3.62 7.64 3.68
N SER A 117 -4.96 7.66 3.67
CA SER A 117 -5.80 8.58 4.45
C SER A 117 -6.56 7.91 5.60
N GLY A 118 -6.23 6.66 5.93
CA GLY A 118 -6.94 5.83 6.89
C GLY A 118 -7.93 4.89 6.22
N ALA A 119 -9.10 4.68 6.84
CA ALA A 119 -10.11 3.76 6.32
C ALA A 119 -10.70 4.22 4.97
N PHE A 120 -10.99 3.26 4.10
CA PHE A 120 -11.68 3.48 2.85
C PHE A 120 -13.20 3.51 3.09
N ASP A 121 -13.73 4.68 3.41
CA ASP A 121 -15.13 4.89 3.80
C ASP A 121 -15.95 5.73 2.82
N GLY A 122 -15.29 6.32 1.81
CA GLY A 122 -15.89 7.19 0.82
C GLY A 122 -16.36 8.53 1.40
N ILE A 123 -15.75 9.01 2.50
CA ILE A 123 -16.09 10.27 3.16
C ILE A 123 -14.86 11.18 3.18
N PHE A 124 -14.90 12.28 2.44
CA PHE A 124 -13.80 13.26 2.40
C PHE A 124 -13.79 14.08 3.71
N GLY A 125 -12.98 13.65 4.65
CA GLY A 125 -12.74 14.32 5.91
C GLY A 125 -11.32 14.90 6.02
N PRO A 126 -10.93 15.41 7.21
CA PRO A 126 -9.61 16.05 7.41
C PRO A 126 -8.41 15.15 7.08
N ARG A 127 -8.53 13.83 7.27
CA ARG A 127 -7.46 12.87 6.94
C ARG A 127 -7.21 12.78 5.45
N ILE A 128 -8.28 12.81 4.62
CA ILE A 128 -8.15 12.80 3.16
C ILE A 128 -7.59 14.14 2.68
N GLU A 129 -8.07 15.27 3.22
CA GLU A 129 -7.54 16.59 2.91
C GLU A 129 -6.03 16.65 3.17
N ALA A 130 -5.58 16.17 4.33
CA ALA A 130 -4.16 16.09 4.66
C ALA A 130 -3.38 15.15 3.72
N ALA A 131 -3.98 14.05 3.25
CA ALA A 131 -3.37 13.14 2.29
C ALA A 131 -3.27 13.80 0.90
N VAL A 132 -4.31 14.51 0.45
CA VAL A 132 -4.31 15.29 -0.80
C VAL A 132 -3.23 16.36 -0.76
N LYS A 133 -3.11 17.13 0.32
CA LYS A 133 -2.06 18.16 0.48
C LYS A 133 -0.65 17.55 0.37
N ARG A 134 -0.40 16.43 1.07
CA ARG A 134 0.90 15.74 0.98
C ARG A 134 1.19 15.21 -0.43
N PHE A 135 0.17 14.71 -1.13
CA PHE A 135 0.31 14.26 -2.51
C PHE A 135 0.57 15.44 -3.46
N GLN A 136 -0.16 16.56 -3.30
CA GLN A 136 0.04 17.78 -4.09
C GLN A 136 1.46 18.33 -3.91
N GLU A 137 1.97 18.40 -2.67
CA GLU A 137 3.35 18.79 -2.37
C GLU A 137 4.35 17.84 -3.04
N TRP A 138 4.12 16.53 -2.99
CA TRP A 138 4.96 15.53 -3.64
C TRP A 138 4.96 15.66 -5.17
N ALA A 139 3.82 15.97 -5.75
CA ALA A 139 3.60 16.10 -7.19
C ALA A 139 3.95 17.51 -7.73
N ASP A 140 4.49 18.40 -6.90
CA ASP A 140 4.83 19.78 -7.21
C ASP A 140 3.62 20.58 -7.77
N LEU A 141 2.41 20.36 -7.18
CA LEU A 141 1.16 21.04 -7.49
C LEU A 141 0.85 22.14 -6.46
N GLU A 142 -0.15 22.97 -6.74
CA GLU A 142 -0.75 23.87 -5.75
C GLU A 142 -1.32 23.06 -4.57
N VAL A 143 -0.94 23.41 -3.34
CA VAL A 143 -1.29 22.67 -2.11
C VAL A 143 -2.55 23.28 -1.49
N ASP A 144 -3.69 23.06 -2.12
CA ASP A 144 -5.01 23.56 -1.68
C ASP A 144 -5.84 22.53 -0.90
N GLY A 145 -5.48 21.24 -0.99
CA GLY A 145 -6.23 20.13 -0.37
C GLY A 145 -7.48 19.73 -1.13
N ILE A 146 -7.67 20.23 -2.36
CA ILE A 146 -8.80 19.92 -3.24
C ILE A 146 -8.32 18.97 -4.34
N ALA A 147 -8.94 17.80 -4.48
CA ALA A 147 -8.64 16.91 -5.59
C ALA A 147 -9.40 17.36 -6.84
N GLY A 148 -8.82 18.36 -7.51
CA GLY A 148 -9.28 18.92 -8.80
C GLY A 148 -8.65 18.18 -9.99
N ALA A 149 -8.79 18.75 -11.19
CA ALA A 149 -8.34 18.13 -12.44
C ALA A 149 -6.81 17.88 -12.45
N SER A 150 -5.99 18.82 -11.97
CA SER A 150 -4.53 18.68 -11.88
C SER A 150 -4.11 17.56 -10.94
N THR A 151 -4.73 17.48 -9.75
CA THR A 151 -4.47 16.43 -8.77
C THR A 151 -4.84 15.04 -9.32
N LEU A 152 -6.01 14.93 -9.99
CA LEU A 152 -6.46 13.66 -10.58
C LEU A 152 -5.60 13.25 -11.79
N ALA A 153 -5.12 14.22 -12.58
CA ALA A 153 -4.19 13.94 -13.68
C ALA A 153 -2.84 13.41 -13.15
N ALA A 154 -2.32 13.98 -12.05
CA ALA A 154 -1.10 13.49 -11.41
C ALA A 154 -1.29 12.09 -10.80
N LEU A 155 -2.46 11.79 -10.21
CA LEU A 155 -2.81 10.44 -9.72
C LEU A 155 -2.99 9.40 -10.82
N ALA A 156 -3.13 9.79 -12.08
CA ALA A 156 -3.15 8.86 -13.21
C ALA A 156 -1.73 8.40 -13.63
N ALA A 157 -0.67 9.04 -13.14
CA ALA A 157 0.70 8.58 -13.35
C ALA A 157 0.99 7.31 -12.53
N PRO A 158 2.03 6.52 -12.87
CA PRO A 158 2.43 5.39 -12.05
C PRO A 158 2.84 5.81 -10.62
N PRO A 159 2.56 4.98 -9.60
CA PRO A 159 3.03 5.22 -8.24
C PRO A 159 4.57 5.31 -8.16
N PRO A 160 5.12 6.02 -7.16
CA PRO A 160 6.56 6.13 -6.97
C PRO A 160 7.21 4.76 -6.70
N THR A 161 8.47 4.63 -7.10
CA THR A 161 9.29 3.44 -6.89
C THR A 161 10.52 3.76 -6.06
N ILE A 162 11.16 2.73 -5.50
CA ILE A 162 12.42 2.89 -4.73
C ILE A 162 13.59 2.88 -5.73
N PRO A 163 14.38 3.97 -5.82
CA PRO A 163 15.46 4.08 -6.79
C PRO A 163 16.82 3.51 -6.29
N PHE A 164 16.82 2.70 -5.23
CA PHE A 164 18.03 2.20 -4.58
C PHE A 164 17.82 0.83 -3.92
N PRO A 165 18.87 -0.02 -3.82
CA PRO A 165 18.78 -1.28 -3.11
C PRO A 165 18.80 -1.08 -1.60
N LEU A 166 18.22 -2.05 -0.89
CA LEU A 166 18.19 -2.15 0.57
C LEU A 166 18.78 -3.48 1.02
N ALA A 167 19.33 -3.52 2.23
CA ALA A 167 19.59 -4.76 2.94
C ALA A 167 18.40 -5.15 3.81
N TRP A 168 18.29 -6.43 4.15
CA TRP A 168 17.30 -6.90 5.10
C TRP A 168 17.50 -6.22 6.47
N PRO A 169 16.43 -5.72 7.11
CA PRO A 169 16.53 -5.11 8.45
C PRO A 169 16.63 -6.15 9.58
N LEU A 170 16.45 -7.42 9.27
CA LEU A 170 16.61 -8.58 10.18
C LEU A 170 17.51 -9.63 9.53
N THR A 171 18.25 -10.40 10.32
CA THR A 171 19.14 -11.47 9.81
C THR A 171 18.40 -12.68 9.26
N ALA A 172 17.22 -12.98 9.81
CA ALA A 172 16.35 -14.07 9.37
C ALA A 172 14.90 -13.53 9.28
N PRO A 173 14.57 -12.76 8.22
CA PRO A 173 13.27 -12.13 8.11
C PRO A 173 12.19 -13.19 7.79
N VAL A 174 11.13 -13.17 8.58
CA VAL A 174 9.88 -13.89 8.28
C VAL A 174 8.90 -12.84 7.75
N LEU A 175 8.29 -13.11 6.58
CA LEU A 175 7.31 -12.21 6.01
C LEU A 175 5.97 -12.36 6.73
N GLY A 176 5.47 -11.25 7.25
CA GLY A 176 4.10 -11.10 7.78
C GLY A 176 3.22 -10.37 6.78
N ASP A 177 2.58 -9.29 7.25
CA ASP A 177 1.71 -8.48 6.40
C ASP A 177 2.54 -7.62 5.43
N LEU A 178 2.19 -7.71 4.15
CA LEU A 178 2.87 -6.98 3.08
C LEU A 178 2.33 -5.55 2.93
N PHE A 179 3.09 -4.71 2.21
CA PHE A 179 2.65 -3.42 1.74
C PHE A 179 1.40 -3.56 0.86
N GLY A 180 0.39 -2.71 1.07
CA GLY A 180 -0.80 -2.71 0.25
C GLY A 180 -2.12 -2.78 1.02
N PRO A 181 -3.21 -3.20 0.36
CA PRO A 181 -4.55 -3.17 0.94
C PRO A 181 -4.73 -4.22 2.03
N ARG A 182 -5.28 -3.77 3.17
CA ARG A 182 -5.75 -4.61 4.28
C ARG A 182 -7.21 -4.30 4.54
N SER A 183 -8.10 -5.29 4.59
CA SER A 183 -9.52 -5.04 4.91
C SER A 183 -10.01 -3.70 4.32
N ASP A 184 -10.19 -2.67 5.14
CA ASP A 184 -10.71 -1.35 4.80
C ASP A 184 -9.65 -0.22 4.83
N HIS A 185 -8.37 -0.53 4.92
CA HIS A 185 -7.29 0.45 4.96
C HIS A 185 -6.04 -0.03 4.21
N TRP A 186 -5.01 0.81 4.14
CA TRP A 186 -3.74 0.53 3.47
C TRP A 186 -2.60 0.36 4.46
N HIS A 187 -1.81 -0.68 4.27
CA HIS A 187 -0.56 -0.91 4.99
C HIS A 187 0.60 -0.22 4.28
N SER A 188 1.25 0.74 4.93
CA SER A 188 2.31 1.56 4.33
C SER A 188 3.72 0.98 4.43
N GLY A 189 3.87 -0.25 4.90
CA GLY A 189 5.15 -0.93 5.06
C GLY A 189 5.04 -2.43 4.91
N VAL A 190 6.03 -3.14 5.42
CA VAL A 190 6.04 -4.60 5.56
C VAL A 190 6.26 -4.94 7.01
N ASP A 191 5.50 -5.90 7.53
CA ASP A 191 5.69 -6.40 8.87
C ASP A 191 6.55 -7.67 8.85
N PHE A 192 7.54 -7.73 9.73
CA PHE A 192 8.39 -8.88 9.96
C PHE A 192 8.16 -9.42 11.36
N PRO A 193 7.30 -10.45 11.55
CA PRO A 193 7.15 -11.13 12.83
C PRO A 193 8.48 -11.67 13.33
N ALA A 194 8.85 -11.29 14.55
CA ALA A 194 10.07 -11.77 15.21
C ALA A 194 9.92 -11.65 16.73
N PRO A 195 10.59 -12.48 17.53
CA PRO A 195 10.57 -12.37 18.98
C PRO A 195 11.00 -10.98 19.46
N SER A 196 10.37 -10.49 20.55
CA SER A 196 10.81 -9.25 21.20
C SER A 196 12.28 -9.38 21.62
N GLY A 197 13.05 -8.32 21.36
CA GLY A 197 14.50 -8.33 21.60
C GLY A 197 15.36 -8.77 20.40
N THR A 198 14.77 -9.21 19.28
CA THR A 198 15.51 -9.51 18.04
C THR A 198 16.20 -8.23 17.54
N PRO A 199 17.51 -8.25 17.20
CA PRO A 199 18.22 -7.09 16.69
C PRO A 199 17.66 -6.58 15.34
N VAL A 200 17.49 -5.26 15.23
CA VAL A 200 17.06 -4.56 14.01
C VAL A 200 18.23 -3.75 13.47
N TYR A 201 18.49 -3.85 12.17
CA TYR A 201 19.63 -3.24 11.51
C TYR A 201 19.21 -2.21 10.47
N ALA A 202 20.05 -1.18 10.26
CA ALA A 202 19.86 -0.18 9.22
C ALA A 202 19.91 -0.85 7.83
N ALA A 203 18.83 -0.77 7.08
CA ALA A 203 18.73 -1.34 5.73
C ALA A 203 19.58 -0.58 4.69
N ARG A 204 20.02 0.65 5.02
CA ARG A 204 20.90 1.50 4.21
C ARG A 204 21.60 2.53 5.08
N SER A 205 22.80 2.97 4.67
CA SER A 205 23.55 4.04 5.34
C SER A 205 22.81 5.37 5.27
N GLY A 206 22.86 6.18 6.34
CA GLY A 206 22.23 7.49 6.37
C GLY A 206 22.30 8.16 7.73
N GLN A 207 21.66 9.32 7.84
CA GLN A 207 21.57 10.06 9.08
C GLN A 207 20.30 9.70 9.84
N VAL A 208 20.40 9.41 11.13
CA VAL A 208 19.24 9.23 12.01
C VAL A 208 18.55 10.58 12.20
N VAL A 209 17.31 10.72 11.71
CA VAL A 209 16.52 11.94 11.80
C VAL A 209 15.38 11.86 12.81
N TRP A 210 15.10 10.67 13.31
CA TRP A 210 14.16 10.42 14.42
C TRP A 210 14.61 9.20 15.21
N ALA A 211 14.56 9.27 16.53
CA ALA A 211 14.82 8.16 17.44
C ALA A 211 14.06 8.43 18.76
N GLY A 212 12.90 7.80 18.94
CA GLY A 212 12.04 8.05 20.10
C GLY A 212 10.61 7.56 19.90
N TRP A 213 9.75 7.85 20.88
CA TRP A 213 8.33 7.58 20.80
C TRP A 213 7.65 8.47 19.76
N ARG A 214 6.80 7.88 18.94
CA ARG A 214 5.98 8.60 17.96
C ARG A 214 4.53 8.15 18.06
N GLU A 215 3.65 9.15 18.19
CA GLU A 215 2.21 8.94 18.18
C GLU A 215 1.70 8.46 16.79
N GLY A 216 0.41 8.08 16.74
CA GLY A 216 -0.22 7.60 15.49
C GLY A 216 -0.01 6.12 15.22
N GLY A 217 0.34 5.36 16.27
CA GLY A 217 0.45 3.91 16.20
C GLY A 217 1.88 3.38 16.14
N TRP A 218 2.87 4.20 15.84
CA TRP A 218 4.27 3.80 15.62
C TRP A 218 4.98 3.23 16.86
N GLY A 219 4.68 3.74 18.07
CA GLY A 219 5.42 3.43 19.27
C GLY A 219 6.86 3.95 19.21
N PHE A 220 7.84 3.17 19.67
CA PHE A 220 9.25 3.49 19.50
C PHE A 220 9.66 3.32 18.05
N LEU A 221 10.16 4.41 17.47
CA LEU A 221 10.48 4.55 16.05
C LEU A 221 11.90 5.07 15.86
N VAL A 222 12.62 4.48 14.91
CA VAL A 222 13.83 5.05 14.31
C VAL A 222 13.52 5.40 12.86
N THR A 223 13.96 6.59 12.40
CA THR A 223 13.92 7.00 10.99
C THR A 223 15.33 7.39 10.55
N VAL A 224 15.78 6.79 9.44
CA VAL A 224 17.08 7.06 8.82
C VAL A 224 16.84 7.76 7.48
N ALA A 225 17.44 8.92 7.27
CA ALA A 225 17.41 9.67 6.01
C ALA A 225 18.64 9.32 5.15
N HIS A 226 18.41 9.05 3.86
CA HIS A 226 19.44 8.61 2.91
C HIS A 226 19.80 9.67 1.86
N GLY A 227 19.27 10.88 2.03
CA GLY A 227 19.34 11.97 1.04
C GLY A 227 18.15 11.99 0.09
N ARG A 228 18.02 13.04 -0.73
CA ARG A 228 16.99 13.21 -1.78
C ARG A 228 15.54 12.95 -1.35
N GLY A 229 15.21 13.11 -0.05
CA GLY A 229 13.89 12.80 0.49
C GLY A 229 13.62 11.33 0.75
N GLU A 230 14.62 10.47 0.63
CA GLU A 230 14.56 9.02 0.87
C GLU A 230 14.72 8.71 2.36
N ARG A 231 13.90 7.82 2.90
CA ARG A 231 13.94 7.43 4.32
C ARG A 231 13.56 5.96 4.49
N THR A 232 14.17 5.31 5.49
CA THR A 232 13.68 4.04 6.06
C THR A 232 13.21 4.27 7.48
N MET A 233 12.17 3.54 7.88
CA MET A 233 11.52 3.68 9.18
C MET A 233 11.39 2.29 9.83
N TYR A 234 11.72 2.22 11.12
CA TYR A 234 11.76 0.99 11.91
C TYR A 234 10.90 1.21 13.16
N ALA A 235 9.71 0.65 13.17
CA ALA A 235 8.70 0.91 14.20
C ALA A 235 8.42 -0.29 15.11
N HIS A 236 7.60 -0.06 16.13
CA HIS A 236 7.20 -1.00 17.17
C HIS A 236 8.38 -1.55 18.00
N LEU A 237 9.50 -0.81 18.04
CA LEU A 237 10.70 -1.24 18.76
C LEU A 237 10.44 -1.37 20.27
N SER A 238 11.18 -2.27 20.93
CA SER A 238 11.24 -2.34 22.40
C SER A 238 12.37 -1.49 22.96
N ARG A 239 13.41 -1.23 22.15
CA ARG A 239 14.56 -0.41 22.52
C ARG A 239 15.15 0.25 21.28
N ILE A 240 15.67 1.46 21.46
CA ILE A 240 16.40 2.21 20.43
C ILE A 240 17.88 2.26 20.84
N ASP A 241 18.79 1.94 19.91
CA ASP A 241 20.25 1.86 20.14
C ASP A 241 21.02 3.00 19.42
N VAL A 242 20.33 3.94 18.77
CA VAL A 242 20.92 5.06 18.03
C VAL A 242 20.37 6.41 18.51
N ARG A 243 21.03 7.52 18.13
CA ARG A 243 20.62 8.90 18.48
C ARG A 243 20.40 9.74 17.23
N VAL A 244 19.48 10.68 17.32
CA VAL A 244 19.23 11.69 16.26
C VAL A 244 20.51 12.47 15.96
N GLY A 245 20.74 12.75 14.68
CA GLY A 245 21.90 13.50 14.17
C GLY A 245 23.09 12.60 13.80
N VAL A 246 23.18 11.37 14.31
CA VAL A 246 24.29 10.47 14.04
C VAL A 246 24.15 9.87 12.63
N TRP A 247 25.27 9.82 11.88
CA TRP A 247 25.38 9.06 10.63
C TRP A 247 25.69 7.60 10.94
N ILE A 248 24.93 6.67 10.37
CA ILE A 248 25.12 5.22 10.56
C ILE A 248 25.33 4.52 9.21
N GLY A 249 26.15 3.48 9.22
CA GLY A 249 26.34 2.58 8.09
C GLY A 249 25.17 1.60 7.93
N GLN A 250 24.99 1.04 6.73
CA GLN A 250 24.15 -0.13 6.49
C GLN A 250 24.62 -1.28 7.42
N GLY A 251 23.67 -2.04 7.99
CA GLY A 251 23.98 -3.14 8.90
C GLY A 251 24.29 -2.71 10.33
N VAL A 252 24.33 -1.41 10.65
CA VAL A 252 24.44 -0.94 12.03
C VAL A 252 23.14 -1.22 12.78
N LYS A 253 23.24 -1.77 13.99
CA LYS A 253 22.05 -2.04 14.82
C LYS A 253 21.38 -0.74 15.25
N VAL A 254 20.08 -0.59 14.95
CA VAL A 254 19.28 0.59 15.27
C VAL A 254 18.40 0.41 16.50
N GLY A 255 18.12 -0.84 16.90
CA GLY A 255 17.28 -1.14 18.04
C GLY A 255 16.93 -2.63 18.13
N LEU A 256 15.88 -2.92 18.86
CA LEU A 256 15.35 -4.27 19.07
C LEU A 256 13.86 -4.33 18.73
N VAL A 257 13.42 -5.43 18.14
CA VAL A 257 12.01 -5.73 17.89
C VAL A 257 11.21 -5.66 19.19
N GLY A 258 10.00 -5.17 19.13
CA GLY A 258 9.06 -5.10 20.25
C GLY A 258 7.62 -5.18 19.79
N ALA A 259 6.73 -4.62 20.61
CA ALA A 259 5.30 -4.50 20.35
C ALA A 259 4.78 -3.15 20.87
N SER A 260 5.57 -2.09 20.75
CA SER A 260 5.17 -0.75 21.19
C SER A 260 4.21 -0.09 20.21
N GLY A 261 3.38 0.84 20.69
CA GLY A 261 2.36 1.50 19.87
C GLY A 261 1.15 0.61 19.57
N HIS A 262 0.64 0.61 18.34
CA HIS A 262 -0.55 -0.17 17.94
C HIS A 262 -0.17 -1.54 17.33
N ALA A 263 0.70 -2.28 17.98
CA ALA A 263 1.09 -3.61 17.57
C ALA A 263 0.21 -4.67 18.24
N THR A 264 -0.20 -5.71 17.50
CA THR A 264 -0.98 -6.85 18.04
C THR A 264 -0.10 -7.95 18.62
N GLY A 265 1.22 -7.92 18.35
CA GLY A 265 2.24 -8.85 18.82
C GLY A 265 3.62 -8.37 18.40
N PRO A 266 4.70 -9.05 18.87
CA PRO A 266 6.05 -8.65 18.52
C PRO A 266 6.34 -8.79 17.04
N HIS A 267 6.70 -7.67 16.38
CA HIS A 267 7.14 -7.59 14.99
C HIS A 267 7.92 -6.30 14.73
N LEU A 268 8.69 -6.26 13.67
CA LEU A 268 9.22 -5.05 13.09
C LEU A 268 8.25 -4.57 12.00
N HIS A 269 7.70 -3.36 12.13
CA HIS A 269 7.07 -2.66 11.01
C HIS A 269 8.14 -1.83 10.29
N PHE A 270 8.37 -2.13 9.01
CA PHE A 270 9.41 -1.51 8.18
C PHE A 270 8.78 -0.74 7.01
N GLU A 271 9.08 0.56 6.93
CA GLU A 271 8.66 1.40 5.81
C GLU A 271 9.82 1.99 5.03
N VAL A 272 9.58 2.23 3.75
CA VAL A 272 10.40 3.07 2.89
C VAL A 272 9.58 4.26 2.41
N ARG A 273 10.18 5.44 2.48
CA ARG A 273 9.56 6.68 2.01
C ARG A 273 10.44 7.36 0.97
N VAL A 274 9.83 7.78 -0.14
CA VAL A 274 10.48 8.56 -1.20
C VAL A 274 9.75 9.89 -1.33
N ARG A 275 10.38 10.99 -0.95
CA ARG A 275 9.77 12.34 -0.88
C ARG A 275 8.45 12.36 -0.09
N GLY A 276 8.35 11.53 0.97
CA GLY A 276 7.17 11.42 1.80
C GLY A 276 6.16 10.32 1.39
N ALA A 277 6.17 9.87 0.14
CA ALA A 277 5.34 8.75 -0.31
C ALA A 277 5.84 7.42 0.26
N ALA A 278 4.95 6.62 0.83
CA ALA A 278 5.24 5.24 1.22
C ALA A 278 5.36 4.36 -0.03
N VAL A 279 6.39 3.53 -0.08
CA VAL A 279 6.68 2.68 -1.24
C VAL A 279 6.91 1.26 -0.78
N ASP A 280 6.49 0.28 -1.58
CA ASP A 280 6.64 -1.14 -1.26
C ASP A 280 8.12 -1.52 -1.04
N PRO A 281 8.54 -1.82 0.21
CA PRO A 281 9.92 -2.16 0.52
C PRO A 281 10.42 -3.42 -0.20
N MET A 282 9.53 -4.37 -0.51
CA MET A 282 9.89 -5.65 -1.12
C MET A 282 10.51 -5.50 -2.51
N ARG A 283 10.26 -4.37 -3.18
CA ARG A 283 10.83 -4.08 -4.51
C ARG A 283 12.32 -3.71 -4.49
N ALA A 284 12.89 -3.47 -3.32
CA ALA A 284 14.28 -3.05 -3.15
C ALA A 284 15.07 -3.95 -2.20
N LEU A 285 14.40 -4.84 -1.48
CA LEU A 285 15.04 -5.86 -0.66
C LEU A 285 15.56 -7.00 -1.57
N PRO A 286 16.66 -7.68 -1.20
CA PRO A 286 17.18 -8.81 -1.96
C PRO A 286 16.14 -9.93 -2.09
N GLU A 287 16.22 -10.73 -3.15
CA GLU A 287 15.47 -11.99 -3.25
C GLU A 287 15.89 -12.94 -2.12
N THR A 288 14.95 -13.66 -1.52
CA THR A 288 15.17 -14.63 -0.43
C THR A 288 15.53 -15.99 -0.96
#